data_d5715a1f8d089fd99c2e19f3881a434e
#
_entry.id   d5715a1f8d089fd99c2e19f3881a434e
#
_cell.length_a   1.000
_cell.length_b   1.000
_cell.length_c   1.000
_cell.angle_alpha   90.00
_cell.angle_beta   90.00
_cell.angle_gamma   90.00
#
_symmetry.space_group_name_H-M   'P 1'
#
loop_
_entity.id
_entity.type
_entity.pdbx_description
1 polymer ?
#
loop_
_entity_poly.entity_id
_entity_poly.type
_entity_poly.pdbx_seq_one_letter_code
_entity_poly.pdbx_strand_id
1 'polypeptide(L)'
;MRDVIVVGAGCVGNYMGRLLAEQGRDVLVLEKDRRIGDSVNCSGIIGSEAFEKLDIPKDATQSQLREIKVFGPSGCSFMYQPSEPWAEILDRVKFDQQMAKMAEKRGCEFLLESWVNSVEIDDEGVSLTVRCQGGLKKFRAKVCVMALGFGAKFIQEAGLGKIENYIQGVQATAQIKDVENVEIYLGNNVAPGSFGWVVPIDEGLCKIGLLATKRGGAISGS
;
A
#
# COMPACT_ATOMS: atom_id res chain seq x y z
N MET A 1 -16.05 11.56 -21.90
CA MET A 1 -16.37 10.53 -20.87
C MET A 1 -15.35 9.44 -21.03
N ARG A 2 -14.62 9.07 -19.98
CA ARG A 2 -13.61 8.01 -19.98
C ARG A 2 -14.26 6.62 -19.96
N ASP A 3 -13.54 5.59 -20.36
CA ASP A 3 -14.01 4.23 -20.08
C ASP A 3 -13.88 3.92 -18.59
N VAL A 4 -12.68 4.21 -18.01
CA VAL A 4 -12.42 3.92 -16.60
C VAL A 4 -11.69 5.10 -15.93
N ILE A 5 -12.10 5.41 -14.70
CA ILE A 5 -11.31 6.23 -13.78
C ILE A 5 -10.87 5.33 -12.63
N VAL A 6 -9.56 5.32 -12.36
CA VAL A 6 -8.97 4.64 -11.19
C VAL A 6 -8.64 5.71 -10.15
N VAL A 7 -9.09 5.53 -8.91
CA VAL A 7 -8.83 6.45 -7.81
C VAL A 7 -7.77 5.86 -6.89
N GLY A 8 -6.60 6.50 -6.87
CA GLY A 8 -5.40 6.09 -6.15
C GLY A 8 -4.34 5.46 -7.06
N ALA A 9 -3.12 5.99 -7.03
CA ALA A 9 -1.95 5.50 -7.78
C ALA A 9 -0.96 4.73 -6.89
N GLY A 10 -1.45 3.98 -5.93
CA GLY A 10 -0.69 2.95 -5.25
C GLY A 10 -0.50 1.71 -6.13
N CYS A 11 0.20 0.68 -5.63
CA CYS A 11 0.50 -0.54 -6.40
C CYS A 11 -0.74 -1.16 -7.06
N VAL A 12 -1.87 -1.24 -6.35
CA VAL A 12 -3.11 -1.83 -6.86
C VAL A 12 -3.72 -0.97 -7.99
N GLY A 13 -3.81 0.35 -7.79
CA GLY A 13 -4.38 1.25 -8.80
C GLY A 13 -3.55 1.29 -10.07
N ASN A 14 -2.22 1.34 -9.94
CA ASN A 14 -1.30 1.28 -11.08
C ASN A 14 -1.40 -0.05 -11.83
N TYR A 15 -1.49 -1.17 -11.10
CA TYR A 15 -1.64 -2.48 -11.70
C TYR A 15 -2.95 -2.62 -12.48
N MET A 16 -4.08 -2.23 -11.86
CA MET A 16 -5.40 -2.24 -12.51
C MET A 16 -5.46 -1.30 -13.71
N GLY A 17 -4.93 -0.08 -13.58
CA GLY A 17 -4.85 0.87 -14.68
C GLY A 17 -4.10 0.29 -15.88
N ARG A 18 -2.94 -0.34 -15.64
CA ARG A 18 -2.16 -1.00 -16.68
C ARG A 18 -2.95 -2.08 -17.40
N LEU A 19 -3.55 -3.03 -16.65
CA LEU A 19 -4.31 -4.13 -17.24
C LEU A 19 -5.49 -3.67 -18.09
N LEU A 20 -6.18 -2.61 -17.65
CA LEU A 20 -7.30 -2.04 -18.39
C LEU A 20 -6.84 -1.32 -19.66
N ALA A 21 -5.74 -0.57 -19.59
CA ALA A 21 -5.16 0.10 -20.77
C ALA A 21 -4.61 -0.93 -21.78
N GLU A 22 -4.03 -2.05 -21.34
CA GLU A 22 -3.61 -3.15 -22.21
C GLU A 22 -4.78 -3.76 -22.99
N GLN A 23 -6.01 -3.66 -22.46
CA GLN A 23 -7.25 -4.06 -23.14
C GLN A 23 -7.84 -2.95 -24.02
N GLY A 24 -7.10 -1.87 -24.27
CA GLY A 24 -7.52 -0.74 -25.10
C GLY A 24 -8.55 0.19 -24.46
N ARG A 25 -8.69 0.19 -23.12
CA ARG A 25 -9.59 1.10 -22.42
C ARG A 25 -8.95 2.47 -22.24
N ASP A 26 -9.76 3.51 -22.36
CA ASP A 26 -9.37 4.90 -22.02
C ASP A 26 -9.37 5.05 -20.49
N VAL A 27 -8.16 5.05 -19.88
CA VAL A 27 -7.96 5.01 -18.42
C VAL A 27 -7.34 6.28 -17.91
N LEU A 28 -8.00 6.92 -16.93
CA LEU A 28 -7.46 8.04 -16.15
C LEU A 28 -7.23 7.58 -14.70
N VAL A 29 -6.02 7.73 -14.20
CA VAL A 29 -5.67 7.48 -12.79
C VAL A 29 -5.59 8.81 -12.06
N LEU A 30 -6.37 8.96 -10.99
CA LEU A 30 -6.39 10.13 -10.10
C LEU A 30 -5.58 9.83 -8.83
N GLU A 31 -4.58 10.66 -8.54
CA GLU A 31 -3.78 10.55 -7.32
C GLU A 31 -3.77 11.86 -6.54
N LYS A 32 -4.02 11.76 -5.22
CA LYS A 32 -4.09 12.92 -4.33
C LYS A 32 -2.73 13.57 -4.07
N ASP A 33 -1.67 12.77 -4.07
CA ASP A 33 -0.32 13.21 -3.76
C ASP A 33 0.34 13.89 -4.97
N ARG A 34 1.33 14.72 -4.68
CA ARG A 34 2.13 15.41 -5.70
C ARG A 34 3.02 14.44 -6.47
N ARG A 35 3.43 13.37 -5.82
CA ARG A 35 4.28 12.33 -6.38
C ARG A 35 3.80 10.96 -5.94
N ILE A 36 3.76 10.01 -6.87
CA ILE A 36 3.41 8.63 -6.55
C ILE A 36 4.42 8.07 -5.55
N GLY A 37 3.89 7.47 -4.48
CA GLY A 37 4.67 6.90 -3.41
C GLY A 37 4.88 7.82 -2.18
N ASP A 38 4.51 9.11 -2.23
CA ASP A 38 4.72 10.05 -1.10
C ASP A 38 4.00 9.61 0.19
N SER A 39 2.84 8.97 0.08
CA SER A 39 2.06 8.50 1.24
C SER A 39 2.23 7.01 1.54
N VAL A 40 3.25 6.36 0.99
CA VAL A 40 3.48 4.93 1.26
C VAL A 40 3.91 4.70 2.71
N ASN A 41 3.11 3.90 3.42
CA ASN A 41 3.44 3.41 4.75
C ASN A 41 3.36 1.87 4.77
N CYS A 42 4.47 1.21 4.46
CA CYS A 42 4.55 -0.24 4.32
C CYS A 42 5.98 -0.73 4.57
N SER A 43 6.15 -1.90 5.19
CA SER A 43 7.45 -2.55 5.35
C SER A 43 8.09 -2.90 3.99
N GLY A 44 7.27 -3.16 2.98
CA GLY A 44 7.72 -3.49 1.62
C GLY A 44 7.90 -4.99 1.38
N ILE A 45 7.53 -5.84 2.31
CA ILE A 45 7.67 -7.30 2.14
C ILE A 45 6.58 -7.81 1.19
N ILE A 46 7.00 -8.54 0.16
CA ILE A 46 6.13 -9.22 -0.81
C ILE A 46 6.62 -10.65 -1.04
N GLY A 47 5.72 -11.60 -1.14
CA GLY A 47 6.09 -12.98 -1.46
C GLY A 47 6.76 -13.10 -2.84
N SER A 48 7.84 -13.89 -2.94
CA SER A 48 8.60 -14.07 -4.19
C SER A 48 7.72 -14.60 -5.33
N GLU A 49 6.69 -15.39 -4.99
CA GLU A 49 5.72 -15.91 -5.96
C GLU A 49 4.90 -14.81 -6.69
N ALA A 50 4.81 -13.60 -6.12
CA ALA A 50 4.13 -12.49 -6.78
C ALA A 50 4.82 -12.08 -8.08
N PHE A 51 6.16 -12.17 -8.14
CA PHE A 51 6.95 -11.88 -9.34
C PHE A 51 6.83 -12.94 -10.43
N GLU A 52 6.43 -14.14 -10.07
CA GLU A 52 6.17 -15.24 -11.02
C GLU A 52 4.76 -15.16 -11.60
N LYS A 53 3.79 -14.79 -10.74
CA LYS A 53 2.37 -14.76 -11.10
C LYS A 53 1.91 -13.45 -11.72
N LEU A 54 2.59 -12.35 -11.36
CA LEU A 54 2.22 -11.00 -11.78
C LEU A 54 3.40 -10.38 -12.52
N ASP A 55 3.12 -9.73 -13.63
CA ASP A 55 4.12 -8.93 -14.33
C ASP A 55 4.35 -7.61 -13.58
N ILE A 56 5.20 -7.65 -12.54
CA ILE A 56 5.54 -6.52 -11.68
C ILE A 56 7.06 -6.29 -11.66
N PRO A 57 7.51 -5.04 -11.43
CA PRO A 57 8.94 -4.71 -11.54
C PRO A 57 9.75 -5.30 -10.38
N LYS A 58 10.87 -5.94 -10.70
CA LYS A 58 11.85 -6.47 -9.74
C LYS A 58 12.92 -5.45 -9.33
N ASP A 59 13.12 -4.38 -10.11
CA ASP A 59 14.21 -3.42 -9.89
C ASP A 59 14.06 -2.58 -8.61
N ALA A 60 12.92 -2.68 -7.94
CA ALA A 60 12.68 -2.05 -6.64
C ALA A 60 13.04 -2.96 -5.45
N THR A 61 13.46 -4.21 -5.71
CA THR A 61 13.94 -5.12 -4.66
C THR A 61 15.22 -4.57 -4.05
N GLN A 62 15.23 -4.43 -2.73
CA GLN A 62 16.39 -4.04 -1.92
C GLN A 62 17.14 -5.27 -1.42
N SER A 63 16.39 -6.28 -0.93
CA SER A 63 16.96 -7.52 -0.43
C SER A 63 15.94 -8.67 -0.50
N GLN A 64 16.46 -9.90 -0.38
CA GLN A 64 15.64 -11.11 -0.28
C GLN A 64 15.47 -11.51 1.18
N LEU A 65 14.25 -11.87 1.54
CA LEU A 65 13.94 -12.38 2.87
C LEU A 65 14.16 -13.90 2.92
N ARG A 66 15.23 -14.30 3.63
CA ARG A 66 15.62 -15.70 3.82
C ARG A 66 15.26 -16.22 5.20
N GLU A 67 15.31 -15.34 6.20
CA GLU A 67 15.18 -15.72 7.61
C GLU A 67 14.30 -14.72 8.33
N ILE A 68 13.49 -15.24 9.26
CA ILE A 68 12.74 -14.40 10.21
C ILE A 68 13.04 -14.91 11.62
N LYS A 69 13.41 -13.99 12.50
CA LYS A 69 13.54 -14.25 13.91
C LYS A 69 12.28 -13.83 14.64
N VAL A 70 11.67 -14.75 15.36
CA VAL A 70 10.42 -14.51 16.08
C VAL A 70 10.70 -14.54 17.57
N PHE A 71 10.35 -13.46 18.27
CA PHE A 71 10.49 -13.31 19.72
C PHE A 71 9.12 -13.46 20.38
N GLY A 72 9.03 -14.36 21.34
CA GLY A 72 7.86 -14.58 22.17
C GLY A 72 7.86 -13.71 23.43
N PRO A 73 6.69 -13.59 24.10
CA PRO A 73 6.54 -12.72 25.27
C PRO A 73 7.34 -13.15 26.49
N SER A 74 7.79 -14.40 26.56
CA SER A 74 8.61 -14.95 27.65
C SER A 74 10.13 -14.80 27.41
N GLY A 75 10.54 -14.08 26.37
CA GLY A 75 11.94 -13.94 25.96
C GLY A 75 12.48 -15.12 25.15
N CYS A 76 11.68 -16.14 24.88
CA CYS A 76 12.06 -17.20 23.94
C CYS A 76 12.09 -16.65 22.51
N SER A 77 12.94 -17.21 21.67
CA SER A 77 12.95 -16.90 20.25
C SER A 77 13.19 -18.15 19.42
N PHE A 78 12.74 -18.13 18.18
CA PHE A 78 13.06 -19.13 17.20
C PHE A 78 13.37 -18.47 15.84
N MET A 79 14.15 -19.17 15.02
CA MET A 79 14.47 -18.76 13.66
C MET A 79 13.64 -19.60 12.68
N TYR A 80 12.93 -18.92 11.80
CA TYR A 80 12.31 -19.56 10.64
C TYR A 80 13.20 -19.34 9.42
N GLN A 81 13.72 -20.41 8.88
CA GLN A 81 14.68 -20.41 7.77
C GLN A 81 14.28 -21.45 6.74
N PRO A 82 13.49 -21.11 5.73
CA PRO A 82 13.18 -22.01 4.63
C PRO A 82 14.40 -22.23 3.74
N SER A 83 14.38 -23.30 2.92
CA SER A 83 15.46 -23.65 2.00
C SER A 83 15.72 -22.62 0.92
N GLU A 84 14.67 -21.90 0.49
CA GLU A 84 14.73 -20.87 -0.53
C GLU A 84 14.18 -19.54 -0.02
N PRO A 85 14.62 -18.39 -0.57
CA PRO A 85 14.01 -17.10 -0.27
C PRO A 85 12.53 -17.13 -0.67
N TRP A 86 11.67 -16.72 0.23
CA TRP A 86 10.23 -16.78 0.04
C TRP A 86 9.57 -15.42 -0.10
N ALA A 87 10.30 -14.35 0.16
CA ALA A 87 9.82 -12.98 -0.01
C ALA A 87 10.95 -12.01 -0.38
N GLU A 88 10.57 -10.87 -0.91
CA GLU A 88 11.44 -9.75 -1.27
C GLU A 88 11.10 -8.56 -0.38
N ILE A 89 12.11 -7.76 -0.04
CA ILE A 89 11.94 -6.46 0.62
C ILE A 89 12.10 -5.38 -0.44
N LEU A 90 11.06 -4.58 -0.64
CA LEU A 90 10.98 -3.57 -1.69
C LEU A 90 11.17 -2.15 -1.14
N ASP A 91 11.83 -1.30 -1.93
CA ASP A 91 11.59 0.13 -1.90
C ASP A 91 10.21 0.40 -2.51
N ARG A 92 9.23 0.62 -1.65
CA ARG A 92 7.84 0.81 -2.07
C ARG A 92 7.61 2.10 -2.84
N VAL A 93 8.39 3.16 -2.58
CA VAL A 93 8.30 4.40 -3.36
C VAL A 93 8.73 4.13 -4.79
N LYS A 94 9.91 3.53 -4.95
CA LYS A 94 10.45 3.14 -6.26
C LYS A 94 9.54 2.15 -6.97
N PHE A 95 9.01 1.17 -6.26
CA PHE A 95 8.10 0.16 -6.80
C PHE A 95 6.81 0.79 -7.35
N ASP A 96 6.11 1.62 -6.56
CA ASP A 96 4.87 2.25 -6.97
C ASP A 96 5.08 3.18 -8.18
N GLN A 97 6.22 3.90 -8.24
CA GLN A 97 6.61 4.72 -9.39
C GLN A 97 6.90 3.90 -10.65
N GLN A 98 7.54 2.75 -10.51
CA GLN A 98 7.80 1.85 -11.64
C GLN A 98 6.50 1.25 -12.17
N MET A 99 5.60 0.84 -11.26
CA MET A 99 4.26 0.37 -11.64
C MET A 99 3.48 1.44 -12.43
N ALA A 100 3.54 2.70 -12.00
CA ALA A 100 2.92 3.80 -12.72
C ALA A 100 3.52 4.00 -14.11
N LYS A 101 4.86 3.97 -14.23
CA LYS A 101 5.54 4.05 -15.54
C LYS A 101 5.15 2.90 -16.47
N MET A 102 4.94 1.70 -15.93
CA MET A 102 4.43 0.57 -16.73
C MET A 102 3.01 0.85 -17.24
N ALA A 103 2.14 1.44 -16.40
CA ALA A 103 0.79 1.82 -16.78
C ALA A 103 0.78 2.95 -17.82
N GLU A 104 1.59 3.99 -17.64
CA GLU A 104 1.76 5.08 -18.62
C GLU A 104 2.18 4.57 -20.00
N LYS A 105 3.15 3.63 -20.05
CA LYS A 105 3.60 3.00 -21.31
C LYS A 105 2.48 2.24 -22.04
N ARG A 106 1.42 1.84 -21.34
CA ARG A 106 0.23 1.18 -21.89
C ARG A 106 -0.90 2.15 -22.21
N GLY A 107 -0.70 3.45 -21.98
CA GLY A 107 -1.66 4.50 -22.34
C GLY A 107 -2.52 5.01 -21.19
N CYS A 108 -2.22 4.65 -19.92
CA CYS A 108 -2.85 5.30 -18.78
C CYS A 108 -2.45 6.77 -18.70
N GLU A 109 -3.40 7.64 -18.54
CA GLU A 109 -3.17 9.03 -18.14
C GLU A 109 -3.19 9.14 -16.60
N PHE A 110 -2.31 9.99 -16.05
CA PHE A 110 -2.25 10.28 -14.63
C PHE A 110 -2.55 11.74 -14.35
N LEU A 111 -3.37 12.00 -13.35
CA LEU A 111 -3.61 13.32 -12.80
C LEU A 111 -3.28 13.32 -11.31
N LEU A 112 -2.10 13.88 -11.00
CA LEU A 112 -1.60 14.03 -9.62
C LEU A 112 -2.26 15.24 -8.95
N GLU A 113 -2.05 15.41 -7.64
CA GLU A 113 -2.64 16.50 -6.84
C GLU A 113 -4.16 16.60 -7.01
N SER A 114 -4.80 15.42 -7.12
CA SER A 114 -6.20 15.25 -7.50
C SER A 114 -6.94 14.48 -6.44
N TRP A 115 -7.51 15.21 -5.49
CA TRP A 115 -8.26 14.66 -4.38
C TRP A 115 -9.73 14.45 -4.74
N VAL A 116 -10.19 13.21 -4.76
CA VAL A 116 -11.62 12.89 -5.00
C VAL A 116 -12.42 13.26 -3.76
N ASN A 117 -13.40 14.15 -3.92
CA ASN A 117 -14.25 14.64 -2.85
C ASN A 117 -15.56 13.85 -2.73
N SER A 118 -16.16 13.50 -3.87
CA SER A 118 -17.39 12.70 -3.93
C SER A 118 -17.45 11.85 -5.19
N VAL A 119 -18.22 10.78 -5.09
CA VAL A 119 -18.52 9.85 -6.18
C VAL A 119 -20.04 9.71 -6.25
N GLU A 120 -20.61 9.96 -7.42
CA GLU A 120 -22.04 9.82 -7.71
C GLU A 120 -22.20 8.77 -8.81
N ILE A 121 -23.11 7.82 -8.61
CA ILE A 121 -23.37 6.73 -9.55
C ILE A 121 -24.78 6.90 -10.11
N ASP A 122 -24.92 6.80 -11.42
CA ASP A 122 -26.20 6.81 -12.12
C ASP A 122 -26.25 5.70 -13.22
N ASP A 123 -27.34 5.60 -13.94
CA ASP A 123 -27.57 4.56 -14.96
C ASP A 123 -26.59 4.67 -16.15
N GLU A 124 -25.95 5.82 -16.34
CA GLU A 124 -25.01 6.06 -17.45
C GLU A 124 -23.54 5.93 -17.03
N GLY A 125 -23.24 5.80 -15.74
CA GLY A 125 -21.88 5.65 -15.24
C GLY A 125 -21.60 6.33 -13.90
N VAL A 126 -20.39 6.86 -13.76
CA VAL A 126 -19.88 7.40 -12.51
C VAL A 126 -19.36 8.84 -12.72
N SER A 127 -19.81 9.75 -11.89
CA SER A 127 -19.34 11.14 -11.83
C SER A 127 -18.50 11.36 -10.57
N LEU A 128 -17.31 11.92 -10.72
CA LEU A 128 -16.41 12.24 -9.62
C LEU A 128 -16.23 13.76 -9.52
N THR A 129 -16.41 14.29 -8.32
CA THR A 129 -15.99 15.66 -8.01
C THR A 129 -14.59 15.62 -7.41
N VAL A 130 -13.64 16.26 -8.05
CA VAL A 130 -12.21 16.18 -7.75
C VAL A 130 -11.66 17.58 -7.48
N ARG A 131 -10.96 17.75 -6.38
CA ARG A 131 -10.18 18.95 -6.08
C ARG A 131 -8.81 18.80 -6.76
N CYS A 132 -8.55 19.67 -7.72
CA CYS A 132 -7.28 19.78 -8.43
C CYS A 132 -6.65 21.16 -8.19
N GLN A 133 -5.45 21.38 -8.75
CA GLN A 133 -4.93 22.74 -8.89
C GLN A 133 -5.93 23.56 -9.70
N GLY A 134 -6.33 24.71 -9.15
CA GLY A 134 -7.31 25.60 -9.78
C GLY A 134 -8.79 25.33 -9.42
N GLY A 135 -9.07 24.47 -8.44
CA GLY A 135 -10.40 24.29 -7.89
C GLY A 135 -11.04 22.94 -8.13
N LEU A 136 -12.37 22.89 -7.99
CA LEU A 136 -13.13 21.67 -8.19
C LEU A 136 -13.40 21.42 -9.67
N LYS A 137 -13.16 20.19 -10.12
CA LYS A 137 -13.48 19.70 -11.47
C LYS A 137 -14.36 18.46 -11.39
N LYS A 138 -15.22 18.28 -12.38
CA LYS A 138 -16.02 17.05 -12.54
C LYS A 138 -15.42 16.19 -13.62
N PHE A 139 -15.28 14.90 -13.33
CA PHE A 139 -14.87 13.86 -14.26
C PHE A 139 -15.97 12.82 -14.37
N ARG A 140 -16.12 12.21 -15.55
CA ARG A 140 -17.14 11.19 -15.79
C ARG A 140 -16.54 9.99 -16.51
N ALA A 141 -16.90 8.79 -16.06
CA ALA A 141 -16.50 7.54 -16.65
C ALA A 141 -17.64 6.53 -16.64
N LYS A 142 -17.50 5.48 -17.47
CA LYS A 142 -18.43 4.34 -17.43
C LYS A 142 -18.27 3.53 -16.15
N VAL A 143 -17.01 3.39 -15.67
CA VAL A 143 -16.64 2.62 -14.47
C VAL A 143 -15.65 3.38 -13.64
N CYS A 144 -15.74 3.25 -12.32
CA CYS A 144 -14.75 3.73 -11.36
C CYS A 144 -14.13 2.56 -10.59
N VAL A 145 -12.80 2.47 -10.58
CA VAL A 145 -12.04 1.55 -9.74
C VAL A 145 -11.55 2.29 -8.51
N MET A 146 -12.01 1.90 -7.33
CA MET A 146 -11.63 2.53 -6.07
C MET A 146 -10.41 1.80 -5.46
N ALA A 147 -9.21 2.28 -5.76
CA ALA A 147 -7.94 1.75 -5.24
C ALA A 147 -7.37 2.62 -4.11
N LEU A 148 -8.22 3.01 -3.18
CA LEU A 148 -8.02 4.05 -2.16
C LEU A 148 -7.12 3.65 -0.99
N GLY A 149 -6.64 2.41 -0.94
CA GLY A 149 -6.05 1.87 0.28
C GLY A 149 -7.08 1.86 1.41
N PHE A 150 -6.76 2.43 2.56
CA PHE A 150 -7.69 2.54 3.68
C PHE A 150 -8.66 3.74 3.52
N GLY A 151 -9.49 3.70 2.47
CA GLY A 151 -10.45 4.75 2.11
C GLY A 151 -11.88 4.50 2.63
N ALA A 152 -12.05 4.18 3.91
CA ALA A 152 -13.31 3.73 4.51
C ALA A 152 -14.54 4.63 4.21
N LYS A 153 -14.35 5.95 4.15
CA LYS A 153 -15.44 6.89 3.87
C LYS A 153 -16.06 6.65 2.49
N PHE A 154 -15.25 6.59 1.44
CA PHE A 154 -15.75 6.40 0.07
C PHE A 154 -16.34 5.01 -0.18
N ILE A 155 -15.83 3.98 0.50
CA ILE A 155 -16.38 2.62 0.43
C ILE A 155 -17.84 2.65 0.91
N GLN A 156 -18.11 3.31 2.02
CA GLN A 156 -19.46 3.44 2.57
C GLN A 156 -20.37 4.31 1.69
N GLU A 157 -19.87 5.45 1.19
CA GLU A 157 -20.62 6.36 0.30
C GLU A 157 -20.97 5.70 -1.04
N ALA A 158 -20.11 4.81 -1.53
CA ALA A 158 -20.37 4.02 -2.75
C ALA A 158 -21.30 2.81 -2.53
N GLY A 159 -21.86 2.63 -1.32
CA GLY A 159 -22.75 1.52 -1.02
C GLY A 159 -22.07 0.14 -0.91
N LEU A 160 -20.73 0.10 -0.83
CA LEU A 160 -19.94 -1.13 -0.77
C LEU A 160 -19.78 -1.70 0.66
N GLY A 161 -20.53 -1.15 1.62
CA GLY A 161 -20.54 -1.60 3.00
C GLY A 161 -19.70 -0.71 3.94
N LYS A 162 -19.48 -1.20 5.16
CA LYS A 162 -18.74 -0.50 6.22
C LYS A 162 -17.63 -1.39 6.78
N ILE A 163 -16.46 -0.81 6.98
CA ILE A 163 -15.37 -1.46 7.71
C ILE A 163 -15.69 -1.35 9.21
N GLU A 164 -16.05 -2.45 9.85
CA GLU A 164 -16.42 -2.49 11.26
C GLU A 164 -15.22 -2.73 12.18
N ASN A 165 -14.27 -3.56 11.73
CA ASN A 165 -13.10 -3.94 12.49
C ASN A 165 -11.84 -3.59 11.71
N TYR A 166 -10.89 -2.96 12.38
CA TYR A 166 -9.58 -2.63 11.82
C TYR A 166 -8.49 -2.71 12.88
N ILE A 167 -7.29 -3.00 12.42
CA ILE A 167 -6.07 -2.97 13.23
C ILE A 167 -5.34 -1.68 12.89
N GLN A 168 -4.85 -0.98 13.91
CA GLN A 168 -4.03 0.21 13.71
C GLN A 168 -2.56 -0.18 13.63
N GLY A 169 -1.85 0.39 12.67
CA GLY A 169 -0.41 0.23 12.52
C GLY A 169 0.31 1.56 12.58
N VAL A 170 1.49 1.53 13.18
CA VAL A 170 2.45 2.63 13.11
C VAL A 170 3.77 2.08 12.64
N GLN A 171 4.49 2.87 11.84
CA GLN A 171 5.81 2.50 11.34
C GLN A 171 6.71 3.75 11.29
N ALA A 172 7.97 3.57 11.59
CA ALA A 172 9.00 4.57 11.46
C ALA A 172 10.26 3.94 10.85
N THR A 173 11.15 4.78 10.36
CA THR A 173 12.51 4.39 9.97
C THR A 173 13.47 4.85 11.04
N ALA A 174 14.36 3.96 11.51
CA ALA A 174 15.31 4.23 12.57
C ALA A 174 16.68 3.60 12.29
N GLN A 175 17.71 4.18 12.86
CA GLN A 175 19.05 3.57 12.91
C GLN A 175 19.06 2.51 14.02
N ILE A 176 19.23 1.25 13.64
CA ILE A 176 19.33 0.13 14.57
C ILE A 176 20.50 -0.74 14.10
N LYS A 177 21.51 -0.88 14.94
CA LYS A 177 22.70 -1.69 14.66
C LYS A 177 22.41 -3.17 14.93
N ASP A 178 23.18 -4.02 14.30
CA ASP A 178 23.22 -5.47 14.57
C ASP A 178 21.88 -6.21 14.29
N VAL A 179 21.04 -5.67 13.40
CA VAL A 179 19.83 -6.33 12.90
C VAL A 179 20.09 -6.79 11.46
N GLU A 180 20.32 -8.08 11.29
CA GLU A 180 20.63 -8.70 9.99
C GLU A 180 19.39 -9.31 9.34
N ASN A 181 18.45 -9.76 10.15
CA ASN A 181 17.24 -10.46 9.70
C ASN A 181 15.97 -9.68 10.04
N VAL A 182 14.88 -10.01 9.37
CA VAL A 182 13.57 -9.53 9.79
C VAL A 182 13.25 -10.12 11.16
N GLU A 183 12.84 -9.29 12.09
CA GLU A 183 12.45 -9.65 13.44
C GLU A 183 10.97 -9.40 13.67
N ILE A 184 10.29 -10.35 14.28
CA ILE A 184 8.88 -10.28 14.68
C ILE A 184 8.81 -10.39 16.19
N TYR A 185 8.07 -9.49 16.81
CA TYR A 185 7.89 -9.41 18.25
C TYR A 185 6.45 -9.66 18.62
N LEU A 186 6.20 -10.75 19.34
CA LEU A 186 4.89 -11.16 19.82
C LEU A 186 4.69 -10.76 21.28
N GLY A 187 3.46 -10.54 21.68
CA GLY A 187 3.07 -10.30 23.06
C GLY A 187 2.31 -9.01 23.27
N ASN A 188 1.38 -9.05 24.23
CA ASN A 188 0.50 -7.92 24.51
C ASN A 188 1.21 -6.71 25.12
N ASN A 189 2.39 -6.91 25.69
CA ASN A 189 3.27 -5.83 26.21
C ASN A 189 3.97 -5.07 25.08
N VAL A 190 4.10 -5.65 23.89
CA VAL A 190 4.68 -5.00 22.69
C VAL A 190 3.58 -4.51 21.76
N ALA A 191 2.68 -5.39 21.39
CA ALA A 191 1.65 -5.12 20.38
C ALA A 191 0.34 -5.85 20.77
N PRO A 192 -0.55 -5.21 21.53
CA PRO A 192 -1.78 -5.83 22.02
C PRO A 192 -2.64 -6.40 20.89
N GLY A 193 -2.83 -7.72 20.90
CA GLY A 193 -3.65 -8.45 19.92
C GLY A 193 -3.04 -8.60 18.53
N SER A 194 -1.73 -8.26 18.35
CA SER A 194 -1.04 -8.41 17.08
C SER A 194 0.48 -8.58 17.28
N PHE A 195 1.33 -7.95 16.48
CA PHE A 195 2.78 -8.08 16.53
C PHE A 195 3.50 -6.78 16.16
N GLY A 196 4.76 -6.67 16.61
CA GLY A 196 5.72 -5.67 16.13
C GLY A 196 6.73 -6.28 15.17
N TRP A 197 7.42 -5.44 14.40
CA TRP A 197 8.46 -5.87 13.47
C TRP A 197 9.64 -4.91 13.43
N VAL A 198 10.80 -5.47 13.06
CA VAL A 198 11.98 -4.74 12.62
C VAL A 198 12.39 -5.34 11.28
N VAL A 199 12.49 -4.51 10.24
CA VAL A 199 12.85 -4.91 8.88
C VAL A 199 14.09 -4.13 8.46
N PRO A 200 15.25 -4.75 8.33
CA PRO A 200 16.44 -4.11 7.81
C PRO A 200 16.25 -3.74 6.33
N ILE A 201 16.63 -2.51 5.96
CA ILE A 201 16.48 -1.99 4.59
C ILE A 201 17.81 -1.53 3.99
N ASP A 202 18.78 -1.14 4.81
CA ASP A 202 20.12 -0.71 4.43
C ASP A 202 21.05 -0.85 5.64
N GLU A 203 22.36 -0.58 5.49
CA GLU A 203 23.34 -0.67 6.58
C GLU A 203 22.91 0.13 7.83
N GLY A 204 22.49 -0.61 8.87
CA GLY A 204 22.00 -0.07 10.13
C GLY A 204 20.69 0.70 10.05
N LEU A 205 20.01 0.75 8.92
CA LEU A 205 18.72 1.41 8.76
C LEU A 205 17.60 0.36 8.71
N CYS A 206 16.61 0.50 9.59
CA CYS A 206 15.49 -0.43 9.70
C CYS A 206 14.15 0.29 9.65
N LYS A 207 13.14 -0.37 9.08
CA LYS A 207 11.74 -0.02 9.32
C LYS A 207 11.27 -0.76 10.57
N ILE A 208 10.83 -0.01 11.57
CA ILE A 208 10.25 -0.54 12.79
C ILE A 208 8.77 -0.20 12.87
N GLY A 209 7.98 -1.11 13.38
CA GLY A 209 6.56 -0.82 13.54
C GLY A 209 5.83 -1.86 14.36
N LEU A 210 4.58 -1.59 14.59
CA LEU A 210 3.67 -2.53 15.24
C LEU A 210 2.25 -2.37 14.71
N LEU A 211 1.49 -3.44 14.82
CA LEU A 211 0.04 -3.45 14.68
C LEU A 211 -0.58 -3.68 16.06
N ALA A 212 -1.68 -3.01 16.36
CA ALA A 212 -2.42 -3.24 17.60
C ALA A 212 -3.93 -3.19 17.35
N THR A 213 -4.66 -4.07 18.03
CA THR A 213 -6.12 -3.99 18.08
C THR A 213 -6.52 -2.92 19.09
N LYS A 214 -7.52 -2.11 18.72
CA LYS A 214 -8.08 -1.09 19.60
C LYS A 214 -8.89 -1.78 20.73
N ARG A 215 -8.22 -2.33 21.75
CA ARG A 215 -8.86 -2.64 23.04
C ARG A 215 -8.33 -1.66 24.07
N GLY A 216 -9.19 -0.71 24.41
CA GLY A 216 -9.18 0.21 25.52
C GLY A 216 -7.85 0.46 26.25
N GLY A 217 -7.30 1.65 26.08
CA GLY A 217 -6.21 2.14 26.89
C GLY A 217 -5.41 3.16 26.09
N ALA A 218 -5.52 4.42 26.46
CA ALA A 218 -4.63 5.45 25.97
C ALA A 218 -3.18 4.96 26.14
N ILE A 219 -2.39 5.04 25.06
CA ILE A 219 -0.94 4.98 25.18
C ILE A 219 -0.58 6.27 25.92
N SER A 220 -0.44 6.19 27.25
CA SER A 220 0.15 7.26 28.03
C SER A 220 1.63 7.32 27.64
N GLY A 221 1.99 8.31 26.83
CA GLY A 221 3.38 8.67 26.60
C GLY A 221 3.99 9.12 27.93
N SER A 222 5.02 8.48 28.35
CA SER A 222 6.00 8.96 29.32
C SER A 222 7.33 9.11 28.61
#